data_aacec6c92546afc997aa3a58f8bf682a
#
_entry.id   aacec6c92546afc997aa3a58f8bf682a
#
_cell.length_a   1.000
_cell.length_b   1.000
_cell.length_c   1.000
_cell.angle_alpha   90.00
_cell.angle_beta   90.00
_cell.angle_gamma   90.00
#
_symmetry.space_group_name_H-M   'P 1'
#
loop_
_entity.id
_entity.type
_entity.pdbx_description
1 polymer ?
#
loop_
_entity_poly.entity_id
_entity_poly.type
_entity_poly.pdbx_seq_one_letter_code
_entity_poly.pdbx_strand_id
1 'polypeptide(L)'
;MVHKYYQELNSGEIPINRLNQISDEFEKIKITQRGLGKLGKNLKDQIAQAVTSFSQWISISSAVMLGVGKFKDAISELKELDDILTEISKISNLTSSQLKELGNSAFDSASEYGKSASDYLTGVQEMYRAGFENASEMSELSILAQSAGDMTAEMSNDYLIATSAAYDLKGNVKDLNDVLDGQNYITNNAAVSMSDMASATSEAASIASQYGVKINELSSLIAVATAKTRESGSETGNALKSLFINLQDTTSDPIRKAFEAVGISMTKMVNGAEKLKTPIELLKELSKAFNELPEGDTRRANILSDIGGKWHANTLSAILSDWSSFEKMESLYSQGSGSALQEAEKSANNLSGSLEKLSNDWTSFVQNIVNSDGLKTGVNLLDGLLKGVTSLSDGLNSLGSFGTIGTLVGLVQSITGHGENVLRPSF
;
A
#
# COMPACT_ATOMS: atom_id res chain seq x y z
N MET A 1 -36.26 32.10 3.10
CA MET A 1 -34.94 31.49 2.79
C MET A 1 -34.83 30.08 3.37
N VAL A 2 -35.09 29.87 4.65
CA VAL A 2 -35.04 28.56 5.32
C VAL A 2 -35.96 27.51 4.67
N HIS A 3 -37.20 27.89 4.28
CA HIS A 3 -38.20 26.96 3.69
C HIS A 3 -37.77 26.45 2.29
N LYS A 4 -37.04 27.25 1.51
CA LYS A 4 -36.45 26.86 0.24
C LYS A 4 -35.28 25.87 0.43
N TYR A 5 -34.53 26.01 1.51
CA TYR A 5 -33.48 25.11 1.95
C TYR A 5 -33.99 23.71 2.27
N TYR A 6 -35.14 23.63 2.95
CA TYR A 6 -35.75 22.35 3.29
C TYR A 6 -36.27 21.59 2.06
N GLN A 7 -36.72 22.28 1.05
CA GLN A 7 -37.16 21.63 -0.19
C GLN A 7 -35.98 21.09 -1.02
N GLU A 8 -34.85 21.82 -1.05
CA GLU A 8 -33.63 21.40 -1.74
C GLU A 8 -32.96 20.20 -1.01
N LEU A 9 -33.04 20.15 0.32
CA LEU A 9 -32.54 19.05 1.15
C LEU A 9 -33.34 17.76 1.01
N ASN A 10 -34.64 17.88 0.85
CA ASN A 10 -35.53 16.71 0.67
C ASN A 10 -35.50 16.14 -0.75
N SER A 11 -34.96 16.85 -1.73
CA SER A 11 -34.78 16.36 -3.10
C SER A 11 -33.59 15.42 -3.30
N GLY A 12 -32.70 15.29 -2.29
CA GLY A 12 -31.53 14.41 -2.37
C GLY A 12 -30.39 14.94 -3.23
N GLU A 13 -30.53 16.13 -3.82
CA GLU A 13 -29.47 16.77 -4.60
C GLU A 13 -28.82 17.89 -3.80
N ILE A 14 -27.52 17.77 -3.51
CA ILE A 14 -26.70 18.91 -3.07
C ILE A 14 -26.32 19.71 -4.30
N PRO A 15 -26.78 20.95 -4.45
CA PRO A 15 -26.27 21.78 -5.53
C PRO A 15 -24.76 22.01 -5.37
N ILE A 16 -23.99 21.65 -6.37
CA ILE A 16 -22.52 21.85 -6.44
C ILE A 16 -22.12 23.28 -6.03
N ASN A 17 -22.94 24.26 -6.33
CA ASN A 17 -22.80 25.68 -5.94
C ASN A 17 -22.78 25.88 -4.42
N ARG A 18 -23.35 25.00 -3.61
CA ARG A 18 -23.34 25.11 -2.14
C ARG A 18 -22.06 24.58 -1.54
N LEU A 19 -21.51 23.49 -2.07
CA LEU A 19 -20.19 23.03 -1.70
C LEU A 19 -19.10 24.02 -2.15
N ASN A 20 -19.27 24.62 -3.31
CA ASN A 20 -18.45 25.73 -3.77
C ASN A 20 -18.57 26.96 -2.84
N GLN A 21 -19.76 27.27 -2.32
CA GLN A 21 -19.94 28.36 -1.35
C GLN A 21 -19.29 28.03 0.00
N ILE A 22 -19.39 26.80 0.50
CA ILE A 22 -18.68 26.35 1.70
C ILE A 22 -17.16 26.43 1.48
N SER A 23 -16.68 25.99 0.34
CA SER A 23 -15.27 26.11 -0.06
C SER A 23 -14.83 27.58 -0.17
N ASP A 24 -15.65 28.46 -0.78
CA ASP A 24 -15.36 29.91 -0.88
C ASP A 24 -15.38 30.61 0.48
N GLU A 25 -16.21 30.16 1.43
CA GLU A 25 -16.20 30.63 2.83
C GLU A 25 -14.96 30.17 3.57
N PHE A 26 -14.49 28.92 3.35
CA PHE A 26 -13.19 28.46 3.85
C PHE A 26 -12.01 29.26 3.27
N GLU A 27 -12.04 29.65 1.98
CA GLU A 27 -11.03 30.52 1.39
C GLU A 27 -11.05 31.96 1.99
N LYS A 28 -12.18 32.43 2.48
CA LYS A 28 -12.33 33.74 3.12
C LYS A 28 -11.87 33.76 4.58
N ILE A 29 -11.71 32.63 5.23
CA ILE A 29 -11.04 32.54 6.53
C ILE A 29 -9.59 32.98 6.30
N LYS A 30 -9.33 34.28 6.49
CA LYS A 30 -8.00 34.89 6.47
C LYS A 30 -7.18 34.39 7.65
N ILE A 31 -6.77 33.14 7.61
CA ILE A 31 -5.63 32.68 8.37
C ILE A 31 -4.42 33.06 7.52
N THR A 32 -3.73 34.08 7.97
CA THR A 32 -2.53 34.66 7.38
C THR A 32 -1.54 33.56 7.03
N GLN A 33 -1.26 33.33 5.90
CA GLN A 33 -0.73 33.46 4.69
C GLN A 33 -0.11 32.39 3.85
N ARG A 34 0.39 32.41 2.89
CA ARG A 34 1.22 31.85 1.82
C ARG A 34 1.23 30.32 1.55
N GLY A 35 0.89 29.43 2.52
CA GLY A 35 0.78 27.97 2.31
C GLY A 35 -0.65 27.48 2.09
N LEU A 36 -1.62 28.10 2.76
CA LEU A 36 -3.02 27.67 2.76
C LEU A 36 -3.78 27.91 1.45
N GLY A 37 -3.35 28.85 0.61
CA GLY A 37 -3.97 29.11 -0.68
C GLY A 37 -3.82 27.96 -1.68
N LYS A 38 -2.76 27.18 -1.56
CA LYS A 38 -2.51 26.00 -2.41
C LYS A 38 -3.27 24.77 -1.91
N LEU A 39 -3.33 24.60 -0.59
CA LEU A 39 -4.12 23.56 0.08
C LEU A 39 -5.63 23.76 -0.12
N GLY A 40 -6.12 25.00 0.01
CA GLY A 40 -7.53 25.31 -0.21
C GLY A 40 -8.00 25.05 -1.65
N LYS A 41 -7.13 25.25 -2.63
CA LYS A 41 -7.46 24.97 -4.04
C LYS A 41 -7.51 23.46 -4.30
N ASN A 42 -6.53 22.71 -3.83
CA ASN A 42 -6.51 21.24 -3.95
C ASN A 42 -7.70 20.61 -3.21
N LEU A 43 -8.01 21.08 -2.01
CA LEU A 43 -9.16 20.60 -1.23
C LEU A 43 -10.48 20.88 -1.97
N LYS A 44 -10.61 22.06 -2.59
CA LYS A 44 -11.79 22.42 -3.40
C LYS A 44 -11.95 21.49 -4.60
N ASP A 45 -10.88 21.22 -5.34
CA ASP A 45 -10.90 20.38 -6.52
C ASP A 45 -11.18 18.92 -6.15
N GLN A 46 -10.65 18.44 -5.03
CA GLN A 46 -10.87 17.09 -4.54
C GLN A 46 -12.27 16.91 -3.92
N ILE A 47 -12.78 17.89 -3.18
CA ILE A 47 -14.18 17.91 -2.73
C ILE A 47 -15.12 17.90 -3.94
N ALA A 48 -14.83 18.67 -4.98
CA ALA A 48 -15.63 18.69 -6.20
C ALA A 48 -15.61 17.33 -6.93
N GLN A 49 -14.46 16.67 -7.00
CA GLN A 49 -14.33 15.32 -7.57
C GLN A 49 -15.02 14.26 -6.69
N ALA A 50 -14.82 14.29 -5.38
CA ALA A 50 -15.47 13.39 -4.45
C ALA A 50 -17.00 13.54 -4.53
N VAL A 51 -17.51 14.77 -4.56
CA VAL A 51 -18.95 15.06 -4.69
C VAL A 51 -19.51 14.60 -6.01
N THR A 52 -18.78 14.76 -7.11
CA THR A 52 -19.24 14.26 -8.42
C THR A 52 -19.34 12.74 -8.43
N SER A 53 -18.43 12.05 -7.72
CA SER A 53 -18.46 10.58 -7.53
C SER A 53 -19.48 10.14 -6.48
N PHE A 54 -19.75 10.98 -5.46
CA PHE A 54 -20.66 10.72 -4.34
C PHE A 54 -22.13 11.03 -4.62
N SER A 55 -22.42 11.94 -5.55
CA SER A 55 -23.79 12.38 -5.84
C SER A 55 -24.74 11.25 -6.26
N GLN A 56 -24.16 10.08 -6.58
CA GLN A 56 -24.94 8.87 -6.91
C GLN A 56 -25.29 8.00 -5.70
N TRP A 57 -24.66 8.18 -4.50
CA TRP A 57 -24.70 7.15 -3.46
C TRP A 57 -25.02 7.63 -2.04
N ILE A 58 -24.95 8.91 -1.66
CA ILE A 58 -25.04 9.32 -0.24
C ILE A 58 -25.93 10.55 -0.01
N SER A 59 -26.78 10.48 1.04
CA SER A 59 -27.61 11.60 1.50
C SER A 59 -26.78 12.71 2.18
N ILE A 60 -27.26 13.95 2.15
CA ILE A 60 -26.62 15.16 2.72
C ILE A 60 -26.23 14.97 4.21
N SER A 61 -27.06 14.30 4.99
CA SER A 61 -26.79 14.01 6.41
C SER A 61 -25.54 13.15 6.60
N SER A 62 -25.28 12.21 5.68
CA SER A 62 -24.09 11.36 5.72
C SER A 62 -22.81 12.13 5.38
N ALA A 63 -22.86 13.06 4.43
CA ALA A 63 -21.71 13.89 4.07
C ALA A 63 -21.29 14.86 5.20
N VAL A 64 -22.26 15.40 5.94
CA VAL A 64 -22.03 16.26 7.10
C VAL A 64 -21.49 15.47 8.30
N MET A 65 -22.06 14.28 8.58
CA MET A 65 -21.51 13.39 9.62
C MET A 65 -20.10 12.91 9.31
N LEU A 66 -19.79 12.65 8.03
CA LEU A 66 -18.44 12.32 7.58
C LEU A 66 -17.47 13.48 7.83
N GLY A 67 -17.88 14.75 7.58
CA GLY A 67 -17.05 15.93 7.84
C GLY A 67 -16.69 16.09 9.31
N VAL A 68 -17.65 15.90 10.23
CA VAL A 68 -17.43 15.99 11.67
C VAL A 68 -16.65 14.79 12.22
N GLY A 69 -16.93 13.58 11.71
CA GLY A 69 -16.14 12.39 12.01
C GLY A 69 -14.68 12.57 11.58
N LYS A 70 -14.46 13.05 10.36
CA LYS A 70 -13.14 13.29 9.79
C LYS A 70 -12.33 14.37 10.53
N PHE A 71 -12.96 15.34 11.17
CA PHE A 71 -12.24 16.31 12.01
C PHE A 71 -11.68 15.68 13.29
N LYS A 72 -12.47 14.80 13.94
CA LYS A 72 -11.98 14.01 15.08
C LYS A 72 -10.91 13.02 14.67
N ASP A 73 -11.08 12.39 13.52
CA ASP A 73 -10.12 11.45 12.94
C ASP A 73 -8.80 12.17 12.62
N ALA A 74 -8.85 13.38 12.04
CA ALA A 74 -7.66 14.19 11.76
C ALA A 74 -6.83 14.52 13.00
N ILE A 75 -7.46 14.85 14.13
CA ILE A 75 -6.74 15.09 15.40
C ILE A 75 -6.09 13.80 15.91
N SER A 76 -6.78 12.66 15.78
CA SER A 76 -6.23 11.37 16.18
C SER A 76 -5.04 11.00 15.31
N GLU A 77 -5.15 11.23 14.01
CA GLU A 77 -4.07 11.00 13.03
C GLU A 77 -2.87 11.91 13.31
N LEU A 78 -3.08 13.22 13.56
CA LEU A 78 -1.98 14.12 13.92
C LEU A 78 -1.21 13.68 15.17
N LYS A 79 -1.91 13.13 16.16
CA LYS A 79 -1.26 12.56 17.35
C LYS A 79 -0.45 11.33 16.98
N GLU A 80 -0.98 10.45 16.16
CA GLU A 80 -0.27 9.27 15.68
C GLU A 80 0.97 9.65 14.88
N LEU A 81 0.87 10.65 13.98
CA LEU A 81 2.02 11.16 13.23
C LEU A 81 3.10 11.75 14.14
N ASP A 82 2.74 12.49 15.20
CA ASP A 82 3.68 13.03 16.19
C ASP A 82 4.39 11.91 16.96
N ASP A 83 3.66 10.86 17.34
CA ASP A 83 4.22 9.67 17.98
C ASP A 83 5.22 8.96 17.04
N ILE A 84 4.90 8.76 15.76
CA ILE A 84 5.80 8.15 14.75
C ILE A 84 7.03 9.03 14.51
N LEU A 85 6.87 10.34 14.34
CA LEU A 85 8.00 11.28 14.17
C LEU A 85 8.92 11.27 15.39
N THR A 86 8.37 11.14 16.59
CA THR A 86 9.13 10.97 17.82
C THR A 86 9.95 9.68 17.79
N GLU A 87 9.38 8.56 17.35
CA GLU A 87 10.13 7.31 17.19
C GLU A 87 11.22 7.43 16.12
N ILE A 88 10.93 8.06 14.96
CA ILE A 88 11.93 8.33 13.92
C ILE A 88 13.09 9.15 14.48
N SER A 89 12.82 10.15 15.32
CA SER A 89 13.86 10.98 15.95
C SER A 89 14.85 10.21 16.82
N LYS A 90 14.45 9.07 17.36
CA LYS A 90 15.30 8.21 18.21
C LYS A 90 16.25 7.31 17.42
N ILE A 91 15.92 7.03 16.17
CA ILE A 91 16.64 6.04 15.31
C ILE A 91 17.28 6.66 14.08
N SER A 92 17.01 7.95 13.81
CA SER A 92 17.58 8.70 12.71
C SER A 92 18.49 9.81 13.22
N ASN A 93 19.32 10.39 12.34
CA ASN A 93 20.14 11.57 12.62
C ASN A 93 19.46 12.86 12.16
N LEU A 94 18.13 12.86 11.97
CA LEU A 94 17.38 14.01 11.49
C LEU A 94 17.32 15.11 12.57
N THR A 95 17.52 16.34 12.14
CA THR A 95 17.30 17.52 12.98
C THR A 95 15.80 17.77 13.18
N SER A 96 15.43 18.55 14.20
CA SER A 96 14.03 18.93 14.43
C SER A 96 13.40 19.63 13.21
N SER A 97 14.19 20.38 12.42
CA SER A 97 13.70 21.01 11.19
C SER A 97 13.38 19.96 10.10
N GLN A 98 14.25 18.98 9.93
CA GLN A 98 14.05 17.89 8.96
C GLN A 98 12.89 16.98 9.36
N LEU A 99 12.72 16.69 10.66
CA LEU A 99 11.56 15.94 11.16
C LEU A 99 10.24 16.67 10.89
N LYS A 100 10.24 18.01 11.08
CA LYS A 100 9.06 18.83 10.76
C LYS A 100 8.77 18.85 9.26
N GLU A 101 9.79 18.94 8.43
CA GLU A 101 9.67 18.88 6.97
C GLU A 101 9.14 17.50 6.52
N LEU A 102 9.69 16.42 7.08
CA LEU A 102 9.21 15.05 6.84
C LEU A 102 7.73 14.90 7.21
N GLY A 103 7.32 15.39 8.39
CA GLY A 103 5.92 15.37 8.81
C GLY A 103 4.99 16.17 7.89
N ASN A 104 5.46 17.29 7.35
CA ASN A 104 4.67 18.10 6.41
C ASN A 104 4.58 17.45 5.02
N SER A 105 5.67 16.87 4.51
CA SER A 105 5.69 16.21 3.19
C SER A 105 4.96 14.87 3.18
N ALA A 106 4.76 14.26 4.34
CA ALA A 106 4.10 12.96 4.45
C ALA A 106 2.70 12.94 3.81
N PHE A 107 1.96 14.04 3.92
CA PHE A 107 0.63 14.15 3.31
C PHE A 107 0.68 14.19 1.79
N ASP A 108 1.64 14.91 1.22
CA ASP A 108 1.80 15.00 -0.24
C ASP A 108 2.26 13.66 -0.82
N SER A 109 3.30 13.04 -0.22
CA SER A 109 3.82 11.74 -0.66
C SER A 109 2.78 10.63 -0.55
N ALA A 110 2.02 10.56 0.53
CA ALA A 110 0.98 9.56 0.71
C ALA A 110 -0.21 9.77 -0.26
N SER A 111 -0.60 11.02 -0.47
CA SER A 111 -1.72 11.38 -1.34
C SER A 111 -1.47 11.06 -2.81
N GLU A 112 -0.23 11.05 -3.26
CA GLU A 112 0.12 10.71 -4.64
C GLU A 112 -0.45 9.36 -5.05
N TYR A 113 -0.39 8.37 -4.14
CA TYR A 113 -0.88 7.00 -4.36
C TYR A 113 -2.15 6.65 -3.58
N GLY A 114 -2.83 7.63 -2.97
CA GLY A 114 -4.09 7.44 -2.25
C GLY A 114 -3.95 6.63 -0.97
N LYS A 115 -2.86 6.84 -0.24
CA LYS A 115 -2.58 6.22 1.08
C LYS A 115 -2.53 7.28 2.18
N SER A 116 -2.47 6.84 3.45
CA SER A 116 -2.42 7.74 4.59
C SER A 116 -1.01 8.26 4.87
N ALA A 117 -0.91 9.46 5.47
CA ALA A 117 0.36 9.99 5.93
C ALA A 117 1.00 9.12 7.03
N SER A 118 0.18 8.42 7.83
CA SER A 118 0.62 7.46 8.84
C SER A 118 1.31 6.25 8.21
N ASP A 119 0.74 5.67 7.13
CA ASP A 119 1.37 4.57 6.39
C ASP A 119 2.75 4.98 5.85
N TYR A 120 2.85 6.20 5.30
CA TYR A 120 4.12 6.73 4.80
C TYR A 120 5.17 6.87 5.89
N LEU A 121 4.83 7.53 7.01
CA LEU A 121 5.78 7.74 8.12
C LEU A 121 6.15 6.44 8.82
N THR A 122 5.22 5.49 8.95
CA THR A 122 5.51 4.13 9.43
C THR A 122 6.51 3.44 8.52
N GLY A 123 6.33 3.57 7.20
CA GLY A 123 7.31 3.11 6.23
C GLY A 123 8.69 3.72 6.43
N VAL A 124 8.78 5.05 6.58
CA VAL A 124 10.05 5.74 6.85
C VAL A 124 10.71 5.21 8.13
N GLN A 125 9.92 5.00 9.19
CA GLN A 125 10.42 4.45 10.45
C GLN A 125 11.03 3.05 10.25
N GLU A 126 10.33 2.15 9.56
CA GLU A 126 10.80 0.79 9.30
C GLU A 126 12.03 0.78 8.40
N MET A 127 12.11 1.66 7.39
CA MET A 127 13.29 1.78 6.55
C MET A 127 14.52 2.27 7.32
N TYR A 128 14.36 3.24 8.26
CA TYR A 128 15.46 3.61 9.17
C TYR A 128 15.87 2.46 10.09
N ARG A 129 14.93 1.68 10.64
CA ARG A 129 15.23 0.48 11.44
C ARG A 129 15.99 -0.57 10.66
N ALA A 130 15.68 -0.72 9.37
CA ALA A 130 16.39 -1.60 8.46
C ALA A 130 17.78 -1.07 8.03
N GLY A 131 18.12 0.16 8.41
CA GLY A 131 19.44 0.77 8.16
C GLY A 131 19.57 1.51 6.83
N PHE A 132 18.46 1.85 6.18
CA PHE A 132 18.50 2.63 4.94
C PHE A 132 18.64 4.13 5.24
N GLU A 133 19.64 4.78 4.62
CA GLU A 133 19.84 6.22 4.71
C GLU A 133 18.77 7.00 3.91
N ASN A 134 18.28 6.43 2.81
CA ASN A 134 17.25 6.97 1.94
C ASN A 134 15.84 6.44 2.31
N ALA A 135 15.53 6.47 3.61
CA ALA A 135 14.31 5.89 4.16
C ALA A 135 13.02 6.52 3.58
N SER A 136 13.05 7.82 3.23
CA SER A 136 11.90 8.52 2.64
C SER A 136 11.58 7.99 1.23
N GLU A 137 12.57 7.89 0.37
CA GLU A 137 12.41 7.37 -1.00
C GLU A 137 12.02 5.88 -0.99
N MET A 138 12.56 5.10 -0.05
CA MET A 138 12.17 3.71 0.15
C MET A 138 10.70 3.60 0.63
N SER A 139 10.25 4.53 1.46
CA SER A 139 8.85 4.58 1.90
C SER A 139 7.90 5.00 0.78
N GLU A 140 8.30 5.91 -0.10
CA GLU A 140 7.53 6.24 -1.32
C GLU A 140 7.36 5.00 -2.21
N LEU A 141 8.42 4.21 -2.39
CA LEU A 141 8.32 2.94 -3.11
C LEU A 141 7.41 1.93 -2.39
N SER A 142 7.40 1.91 -1.04
CA SER A 142 6.47 1.09 -0.27
C SER A 142 5.02 1.51 -0.49
N ILE A 143 4.73 2.81 -0.46
CA ILE A 143 3.39 3.35 -0.76
C ILE A 143 2.96 3.00 -2.19
N LEU A 144 3.86 3.09 -3.16
CA LEU A 144 3.61 2.64 -4.53
C LEU A 144 3.25 1.15 -4.57
N ALA A 145 4.02 0.31 -3.88
CA ALA A 145 3.79 -1.14 -3.81
C ALA A 145 2.44 -1.48 -3.14
N GLN A 146 2.07 -0.76 -2.06
CA GLN A 146 0.76 -0.88 -1.43
C GLN A 146 -0.38 -0.60 -2.40
N SER A 147 -0.25 0.45 -3.19
CA SER A 147 -1.30 0.89 -4.12
C SER A 147 -1.38 0.03 -5.38
N ALA A 148 -0.23 -0.42 -5.90
CA ALA A 148 -0.18 -1.29 -7.07
C ALA A 148 -0.63 -2.72 -6.76
N GLY A 149 -0.36 -3.21 -5.54
CA GLY A 149 -0.56 -4.62 -5.19
C GLY A 149 -1.67 -4.89 -4.17
N ASP A 150 -2.44 -3.88 -3.76
CA ASP A 150 -3.41 -3.98 -2.67
C ASP A 150 -2.80 -4.60 -1.39
N MET A 151 -1.53 -4.27 -1.13
CA MET A 151 -0.79 -4.77 0.03
C MET A 151 -0.96 -3.88 1.25
N THR A 152 -0.77 -4.45 2.44
CA THR A 152 -0.66 -3.67 3.68
C THR A 152 0.70 -2.94 3.74
N ALA A 153 0.80 -1.89 4.55
CA ALA A 153 2.06 -1.17 4.77
C ALA A 153 3.17 -2.12 5.29
N GLU A 154 2.86 -2.95 6.28
CA GLU A 154 3.78 -3.95 6.83
C GLU A 154 4.30 -4.90 5.75
N MET A 155 3.40 -5.51 4.98
CA MET A 155 3.79 -6.45 3.91
C MET A 155 4.68 -5.78 2.85
N SER A 156 4.37 -4.54 2.46
CA SER A 156 5.15 -3.80 1.46
C SER A 156 6.54 -3.45 1.98
N ASN A 157 6.64 -3.03 3.24
CA ASN A 157 7.93 -2.73 3.88
C ASN A 157 8.79 -3.99 3.98
N ASP A 158 8.24 -5.08 4.52
CA ASP A 158 8.95 -6.35 4.68
C ASP A 158 9.43 -6.91 3.33
N TYR A 159 8.58 -6.85 2.32
CA TYR A 159 8.92 -7.26 0.96
C TYR A 159 10.10 -6.48 0.37
N LEU A 160 10.09 -5.15 0.47
CA LEU A 160 11.17 -4.31 -0.04
C LEU A 160 12.48 -4.50 0.74
N ILE A 161 12.39 -4.57 2.07
CA ILE A 161 13.54 -4.81 2.95
C ILE A 161 14.16 -6.18 2.67
N ALA A 162 13.35 -7.24 2.63
CA ALA A 162 13.80 -8.60 2.38
C ALA A 162 14.42 -8.74 0.97
N THR A 163 13.78 -8.16 -0.05
CA THR A 163 14.29 -8.18 -1.44
C THR A 163 15.61 -7.43 -1.55
N SER A 164 15.71 -6.24 -0.96
CA SER A 164 16.93 -5.44 -0.95
C SER A 164 18.09 -6.18 -0.27
N ALA A 165 17.82 -6.78 0.88
CA ALA A 165 18.84 -7.55 1.63
C ALA A 165 19.25 -8.83 0.89
N ALA A 166 18.31 -9.58 0.34
CA ALA A 166 18.59 -10.86 -0.33
C ALA A 166 19.45 -10.71 -1.58
N TYR A 167 19.22 -9.66 -2.37
CA TYR A 167 19.91 -9.42 -3.64
C TYR A 167 20.97 -8.33 -3.58
N ASP A 168 21.38 -7.89 -2.36
CA ASP A 168 22.38 -6.85 -2.10
C ASP A 168 22.11 -5.53 -2.87
N LEU A 169 20.84 -5.15 -2.98
CA LEU A 169 20.42 -3.94 -3.68
C LEU A 169 20.67 -2.65 -2.88
N LYS A 170 21.00 -2.77 -1.58
CA LYS A 170 21.40 -1.64 -0.71
C LYS A 170 20.43 -0.46 -0.70
N GLY A 171 19.14 -0.75 -0.82
CA GLY A 171 18.11 0.29 -0.88
C GLY A 171 18.12 1.09 -2.19
N ASN A 172 18.64 0.55 -3.28
CA ASN A 172 18.53 1.18 -4.59
C ASN A 172 17.08 1.17 -5.05
N VAL A 173 16.42 2.32 -4.92
CA VAL A 173 15.00 2.51 -5.23
C VAL A 173 14.68 2.13 -6.67
N LYS A 174 15.58 2.49 -7.62
CA LYS A 174 15.37 2.16 -9.03
C LYS A 174 15.34 0.65 -9.27
N ASP A 175 16.34 -0.07 -8.74
CA ASP A 175 16.42 -1.52 -8.94
C ASP A 175 15.25 -2.24 -8.24
N LEU A 176 14.84 -1.77 -7.06
CA LEU A 176 13.66 -2.30 -6.36
C LEU A 176 12.36 -1.97 -7.10
N ASN A 177 12.24 -0.79 -7.69
CA ASN A 177 11.09 -0.44 -8.53
C ASN A 177 11.04 -1.32 -9.80
N ASP A 178 12.18 -1.58 -10.43
CA ASP A 178 12.25 -2.49 -11.58
C ASP A 178 11.80 -3.92 -11.20
N VAL A 179 12.11 -4.37 -9.96
CA VAL A 179 11.58 -5.65 -9.42
C VAL A 179 10.08 -5.59 -9.21
N LEU A 180 9.58 -4.55 -8.56
CA LEU A 180 8.14 -4.34 -8.32
C LEU A 180 7.36 -4.33 -9.63
N ASP A 181 7.85 -3.60 -10.63
CA ASP A 181 7.26 -3.49 -11.96
C ASP A 181 7.16 -4.86 -12.65
N GLY A 182 8.26 -5.62 -12.66
CA GLY A 182 8.30 -6.94 -13.27
C GLY A 182 7.34 -7.92 -12.58
N GLN A 183 7.29 -7.92 -11.26
CA GLN A 183 6.38 -8.77 -10.48
C GLN A 183 4.92 -8.35 -10.65
N ASN A 184 4.63 -7.05 -10.60
CA ASN A 184 3.28 -6.53 -10.83
C ASN A 184 2.77 -6.89 -12.23
N TYR A 185 3.63 -6.81 -13.25
CA TYR A 185 3.23 -7.20 -14.60
C TYR A 185 2.93 -8.70 -14.72
N ILE A 186 3.70 -9.56 -14.03
CA ILE A 186 3.38 -10.98 -13.94
C ILE A 186 2.00 -11.17 -13.29
N THR A 187 1.74 -10.53 -12.15
CA THR A 187 0.48 -10.72 -11.41
C THR A 187 -0.74 -10.24 -12.19
N ASN A 188 -0.59 -9.19 -12.99
CA ASN A 188 -1.64 -8.71 -13.89
C ASN A 188 -1.93 -9.67 -15.08
N ASN A 189 -1.05 -10.63 -15.34
CA ASN A 189 -1.15 -11.56 -16.48
C ASN A 189 -1.19 -13.05 -16.08
N ALA A 190 -1.13 -13.34 -14.77
CA ALA A 190 -1.15 -14.69 -14.22
C ALA A 190 -2.09 -14.78 -13.02
N ALA A 191 -2.47 -16.00 -12.65
CA ALA A 191 -3.38 -16.23 -11.53
C ALA A 191 -2.62 -16.28 -10.18
N VAL A 192 -1.96 -15.20 -9.85
CA VAL A 192 -1.24 -14.96 -8.60
C VAL A 192 -1.47 -13.49 -8.19
N SER A 193 -1.71 -13.23 -6.91
CA SER A 193 -1.82 -11.87 -6.40
C SER A 193 -0.44 -11.25 -6.12
N MET A 194 -0.36 -9.92 -6.10
CA MET A 194 0.88 -9.25 -5.71
C MET A 194 1.22 -9.52 -4.22
N SER A 195 0.21 -9.67 -3.36
CA SER A 195 0.39 -10.09 -1.96
C SER A 195 1.03 -11.46 -1.84
N ASP A 196 0.59 -12.45 -2.66
CA ASP A 196 1.22 -13.78 -2.68
C ASP A 196 2.65 -13.71 -3.24
N MET A 197 2.86 -12.92 -4.29
CA MET A 197 4.18 -12.69 -4.88
C MET A 197 5.15 -12.10 -3.84
N ALA A 198 4.74 -11.07 -3.12
CA ALA A 198 5.52 -10.41 -2.08
C ALA A 198 5.85 -11.35 -0.92
N SER A 199 4.83 -12.06 -0.40
CA SER A 199 5.01 -13.03 0.68
C SER A 199 5.96 -14.15 0.30
N ALA A 200 5.80 -14.73 -0.88
CA ALA A 200 6.69 -15.80 -1.38
C ALA A 200 8.11 -15.29 -1.61
N THR A 201 8.27 -14.07 -2.12
CA THR A 201 9.58 -13.44 -2.31
C THR A 201 10.27 -13.25 -0.97
N SER A 202 9.61 -12.69 0.02
CA SER A 202 10.16 -12.48 1.37
C SER A 202 10.66 -13.80 2.00
N GLU A 203 9.94 -14.89 1.81
CA GLU A 203 10.30 -16.22 2.35
C GLU A 203 11.50 -16.88 1.62
N ALA A 204 11.56 -16.75 0.29
CA ALA A 204 12.49 -17.53 -0.53
C ALA A 204 13.72 -16.75 -1.02
N ALA A 205 13.67 -15.41 -1.08
CA ALA A 205 14.66 -14.59 -1.76
C ALA A 205 16.10 -14.81 -1.26
N SER A 206 16.30 -14.91 0.06
CA SER A 206 17.64 -15.08 0.65
C SER A 206 18.30 -16.38 0.19
N ILE A 207 17.59 -17.50 0.24
CA ILE A 207 18.10 -18.80 -0.24
C ILE A 207 18.21 -18.84 -1.76
N ALA A 208 17.24 -18.26 -2.47
CA ALA A 208 17.28 -18.16 -3.93
C ALA A 208 18.55 -17.43 -4.40
N SER A 209 18.81 -16.26 -3.86
CA SER A 209 20.01 -15.47 -4.18
C SER A 209 21.29 -16.20 -3.83
N GLN A 210 21.35 -16.84 -2.66
CA GLN A 210 22.52 -17.61 -2.24
C GLN A 210 22.89 -18.73 -3.23
N TYR A 211 21.91 -19.37 -3.83
CA TYR A 211 22.12 -20.44 -4.83
C TYR A 211 22.09 -19.93 -6.28
N GLY A 212 22.18 -18.60 -6.47
CA GLY A 212 22.32 -17.98 -7.79
C GLY A 212 21.03 -17.94 -8.62
N VAL A 213 19.86 -18.07 -7.96
CA VAL A 213 18.56 -17.83 -8.59
C VAL A 213 18.30 -16.33 -8.63
N LYS A 214 18.10 -15.77 -9.80
CA LYS A 214 17.82 -14.34 -9.99
C LYS A 214 16.40 -14.01 -9.57
N ILE A 215 16.14 -12.74 -9.27
CA ILE A 215 14.81 -12.30 -8.80
C ILE A 215 13.71 -12.51 -9.85
N ASN A 216 13.98 -12.31 -11.13
CA ASN A 216 13.04 -12.62 -12.22
C ASN A 216 12.71 -14.12 -12.31
N GLU A 217 13.72 -14.97 -12.12
CA GLU A 217 13.57 -16.43 -12.10
C GLU A 217 12.75 -16.89 -10.89
N LEU A 218 13.04 -16.32 -9.70
CA LEU A 218 12.25 -16.57 -8.49
C LEU A 218 10.78 -16.17 -8.69
N SER A 219 10.55 -14.95 -9.18
CA SER A 219 9.21 -14.43 -9.45
C SER A 219 8.43 -15.31 -10.42
N SER A 220 9.10 -15.80 -11.47
CA SER A 220 8.51 -16.71 -12.46
C SER A 220 8.12 -18.06 -11.85
N LEU A 221 8.97 -18.63 -10.98
CA LEU A 221 8.65 -19.86 -10.25
C LEU A 221 7.47 -19.68 -9.29
N ILE A 222 7.44 -18.57 -8.54
CA ILE A 222 6.32 -18.24 -7.65
C ILE A 222 5.02 -18.20 -8.43
N ALA A 223 5.01 -17.49 -9.57
CA ALA A 223 3.82 -17.35 -10.38
C ALA A 223 3.31 -18.70 -10.93
N VAL A 224 4.20 -19.54 -11.46
CA VAL A 224 3.84 -20.87 -11.97
C VAL A 224 3.33 -21.77 -10.86
N ALA A 225 4.03 -21.82 -9.73
CA ALA A 225 3.66 -22.65 -8.60
C ALA A 225 2.30 -22.22 -8.03
N THR A 226 2.13 -20.94 -7.64
CA THR A 226 0.89 -20.44 -7.07
C THR A 226 -0.30 -20.57 -8.03
N ALA A 227 -0.11 -20.27 -9.32
CA ALA A 227 -1.20 -20.38 -10.29
C ALA A 227 -1.74 -21.81 -10.42
N LYS A 228 -0.88 -22.82 -10.27
CA LYS A 228 -1.27 -24.24 -10.40
C LYS A 228 -1.72 -24.89 -9.10
N THR A 229 -1.01 -24.62 -8.00
CA THR A 229 -1.30 -25.26 -6.71
C THR A 229 -2.40 -24.56 -5.95
N ARG A 230 -2.59 -23.25 -6.16
CA ARG A 230 -3.45 -22.38 -5.37
C ARG A 230 -3.03 -22.28 -3.89
N GLU A 231 -1.80 -22.63 -3.60
CA GLU A 231 -1.18 -22.42 -2.29
C GLU A 231 -0.97 -20.91 -2.06
N SER A 232 -0.97 -20.48 -0.79
CA SER A 232 -0.66 -19.09 -0.42
C SER A 232 0.77 -18.72 -0.79
N GLY A 233 1.05 -17.41 -0.87
CA GLY A 233 2.41 -16.93 -1.15
C GLY A 233 3.43 -17.46 -0.15
N SER A 234 3.12 -17.45 1.15
CA SER A 234 4.02 -17.98 2.19
C SER A 234 4.28 -19.49 2.05
N GLU A 235 3.25 -20.29 1.75
CA GLU A 235 3.43 -21.74 1.50
C GLU A 235 4.29 -21.98 0.26
N THR A 236 4.02 -21.26 -0.84
CA THR A 236 4.81 -21.34 -2.08
C THR A 236 6.27 -20.93 -1.84
N GLY A 237 6.50 -19.83 -1.12
CA GLY A 237 7.85 -19.35 -0.78
C GLY A 237 8.62 -20.37 0.06
N ASN A 238 7.99 -20.95 1.09
CA ASN A 238 8.59 -22.00 1.91
C ASN A 238 8.87 -23.28 1.10
N ALA A 239 7.98 -23.64 0.17
CA ALA A 239 8.21 -24.76 -0.73
C ALA A 239 9.43 -24.52 -1.62
N LEU A 240 9.51 -23.37 -2.28
CA LEU A 240 10.66 -23.01 -3.13
C LEU A 240 11.96 -22.96 -2.35
N LYS A 241 11.97 -22.35 -1.16
CA LYS A 241 13.13 -22.37 -0.25
C LYS A 241 13.61 -23.79 0.02
N SER A 242 12.71 -24.69 0.37
CA SER A 242 13.04 -26.10 0.65
C SER A 242 13.53 -26.82 -0.61
N LEU A 243 12.88 -26.59 -1.77
CA LEU A 243 13.29 -27.17 -3.05
C LEU A 243 14.70 -26.70 -3.45
N PHE A 244 15.03 -25.41 -3.29
CA PHE A 244 16.37 -24.92 -3.61
C PHE A 244 17.44 -25.53 -2.73
N ILE A 245 17.18 -25.73 -1.41
CA ILE A 245 18.08 -26.43 -0.52
C ILE A 245 18.27 -27.88 -0.98
N ASN A 246 17.18 -28.58 -1.26
CA ASN A 246 17.24 -29.99 -1.68
C ASN A 246 17.97 -30.16 -3.02
N LEU A 247 17.74 -29.27 -4.00
CA LEU A 247 18.41 -29.29 -5.29
C LEU A 247 19.94 -29.05 -5.19
N GLN A 248 20.40 -28.47 -4.09
CA GLN A 248 21.84 -28.23 -3.83
C GLN A 248 22.45 -29.27 -2.87
N ASP A 249 21.66 -30.21 -2.35
CA ASP A 249 22.15 -31.24 -1.43
C ASP A 249 22.72 -32.45 -2.19
N THR A 250 24.01 -32.40 -2.48
CA THR A 250 24.74 -33.51 -3.11
C THR A 250 25.03 -34.68 -2.14
N THR A 251 24.75 -34.50 -0.85
CA THR A 251 25.01 -35.52 0.17
C THR A 251 23.84 -36.46 0.41
N SER A 252 22.64 -36.06 -0.01
CA SER A 252 21.42 -36.83 0.10
C SER A 252 21.38 -37.95 -0.97
N ASP A 253 21.52 -39.19 -0.56
CA ASP A 253 21.43 -40.36 -1.42
C ASP A 253 20.12 -40.46 -2.21
N PRO A 254 18.93 -40.24 -1.63
CA PRO A 254 17.68 -40.24 -2.39
C PRO A 254 17.67 -39.20 -3.51
N ILE A 255 18.05 -37.96 -3.21
CA ILE A 255 18.09 -36.87 -4.19
C ILE A 255 19.07 -37.19 -5.32
N ARG A 256 20.28 -37.61 -5.00
CA ARG A 256 21.28 -37.98 -6.00
C ARG A 256 20.79 -39.11 -6.92
N LYS A 257 20.17 -40.15 -6.34
CA LYS A 257 19.60 -41.26 -7.13
C LYS A 257 18.44 -40.81 -8.04
N ALA A 258 17.62 -39.86 -7.60
CA ALA A 258 16.56 -39.31 -8.42
C ALA A 258 17.12 -38.62 -9.69
N PHE A 259 18.21 -37.88 -9.56
CA PHE A 259 18.92 -37.25 -10.69
C PHE A 259 19.59 -38.29 -11.59
N GLU A 260 20.32 -39.25 -11.01
CA GLU A 260 21.02 -40.31 -11.73
C GLU A 260 20.04 -41.18 -12.55
N ALA A 261 18.84 -41.47 -12.00
CA ALA A 261 17.82 -42.29 -12.65
C ALA A 261 17.29 -41.70 -13.96
N VAL A 262 17.46 -40.38 -14.13
CA VAL A 262 17.08 -39.66 -15.37
C VAL A 262 18.30 -39.10 -16.13
N GLY A 263 19.51 -39.48 -15.74
CA GLY A 263 20.75 -39.16 -16.43
C GLY A 263 21.21 -37.72 -16.30
N ILE A 264 20.79 -37.04 -15.22
CA ILE A 264 21.13 -35.62 -14.97
C ILE A 264 22.26 -35.56 -13.94
N SER A 265 23.35 -34.84 -14.27
CA SER A 265 24.40 -34.45 -13.31
C SER A 265 23.98 -33.21 -12.55
N MET A 266 24.16 -33.20 -11.21
CA MET A 266 23.98 -32.01 -10.37
C MET A 266 25.11 -30.98 -10.56
N THR A 267 26.22 -31.38 -11.20
CA THR A 267 27.40 -30.52 -11.42
C THR A 267 27.64 -30.25 -12.90
N LYS A 268 28.43 -29.22 -13.17
CA LYS A 268 28.93 -28.84 -14.50
C LYS A 268 30.38 -28.37 -14.41
N MET A 269 31.12 -28.49 -15.50
CA MET A 269 32.49 -27.94 -15.61
C MET A 269 32.43 -26.48 -16.03
N VAL A 270 33.04 -25.60 -15.23
CA VAL A 270 33.15 -24.17 -15.50
C VAL A 270 34.62 -23.75 -15.33
N ASN A 271 35.27 -23.34 -16.42
CA ASN A 271 36.66 -22.94 -16.42
C ASN A 271 37.63 -24.02 -15.83
N GLY A 272 37.36 -25.30 -16.12
CA GLY A 272 38.16 -26.41 -15.63
C GLY A 272 37.89 -26.85 -14.17
N ALA A 273 36.96 -26.20 -13.47
CA ALA A 273 36.53 -26.57 -12.14
C ALA A 273 35.09 -27.14 -12.14
N GLU A 274 34.88 -28.17 -11.35
CA GLU A 274 33.53 -28.69 -11.14
C GLU A 274 32.73 -27.75 -10.23
N LYS A 275 31.55 -27.34 -10.65
CA LYS A 275 30.62 -26.48 -9.92
C LYS A 275 29.24 -27.07 -9.90
N LEU A 276 28.48 -26.81 -8.84
CA LEU A 276 27.06 -27.12 -8.81
C LEU A 276 26.30 -26.32 -9.89
N LYS A 277 25.34 -26.94 -10.52
CA LYS A 277 24.34 -26.23 -11.34
C LYS A 277 23.41 -25.43 -10.42
N THR A 278 22.91 -24.32 -10.91
CA THR A 278 21.90 -23.54 -10.19
C THR A 278 20.58 -24.32 -10.08
N PRO A 279 19.72 -24.02 -9.09
CA PRO A 279 18.39 -24.64 -9.02
C PRO A 279 17.59 -24.52 -10.32
N ILE A 280 17.71 -23.39 -11.02
CA ILE A 280 17.02 -23.17 -12.30
C ILE A 280 17.52 -24.11 -13.38
N GLU A 281 18.83 -24.30 -13.49
CA GLU A 281 19.41 -25.25 -14.45
C GLU A 281 18.94 -26.68 -14.16
N LEU A 282 18.94 -27.08 -12.89
CA LEU A 282 18.48 -28.40 -12.46
C LEU A 282 16.98 -28.59 -12.69
N LEU A 283 16.13 -27.61 -12.36
CA LEU A 283 14.69 -27.67 -12.58
C LEU A 283 14.36 -27.75 -14.09
N LYS A 284 15.10 -27.02 -14.94
CA LYS A 284 14.93 -27.08 -16.39
C LYS A 284 15.22 -28.47 -16.96
N GLU A 285 16.34 -29.06 -16.56
CA GLU A 285 16.73 -30.40 -16.99
C GLU A 285 15.76 -31.47 -16.44
N LEU A 286 15.38 -31.35 -15.15
CA LEU A 286 14.39 -32.23 -14.53
C LEU A 286 13.03 -32.13 -15.22
N SER A 287 12.56 -30.92 -15.54
CA SER A 287 11.29 -30.74 -16.24
C SER A 287 11.30 -31.46 -17.60
N LYS A 288 12.37 -31.32 -18.37
CA LYS A 288 12.51 -32.03 -19.63
C LYS A 288 12.43 -33.53 -19.43
N ALA A 289 13.25 -34.11 -18.54
CA ALA A 289 13.25 -35.52 -18.27
C ALA A 289 11.91 -36.02 -17.73
N PHE A 290 11.30 -35.28 -16.80
CA PHE A 290 10.00 -35.60 -16.19
C PHE A 290 8.88 -35.73 -17.24
N ASN A 291 8.86 -34.84 -18.23
CA ASN A 291 7.83 -34.82 -19.26
C ASN A 291 8.10 -35.86 -20.38
N GLU A 292 9.35 -36.33 -20.54
CA GLU A 292 9.68 -37.43 -21.45
C GLU A 292 9.36 -38.82 -20.86
N LEU A 293 9.19 -38.91 -19.52
CA LEU A 293 8.81 -40.17 -18.87
C LEU A 293 7.31 -40.45 -19.08
N PRO A 294 6.93 -41.74 -19.38
CA PRO A 294 5.54 -42.14 -19.47
C PRO A 294 4.74 -41.82 -18.19
N GLU A 295 3.45 -41.59 -18.33
CA GLU A 295 2.55 -41.48 -17.22
C GLU A 295 2.56 -42.78 -16.38
N GLY A 296 2.71 -42.65 -15.05
CA GLY A 296 2.84 -43.84 -14.15
C GLY A 296 4.25 -44.41 -14.04
N ASP A 297 5.27 -43.84 -14.71
CA ASP A 297 6.66 -44.24 -14.51
C ASP A 297 7.10 -43.92 -13.05
N THR A 298 7.68 -44.95 -12.40
CA THR A 298 8.10 -44.82 -10.96
C THR A 298 9.14 -43.73 -10.73
N ARG A 299 9.96 -43.41 -11.74
CA ARG A 299 10.94 -42.30 -11.66
C ARG A 299 10.27 -40.96 -11.47
N ARG A 300 9.07 -40.72 -12.03
CA ARG A 300 8.29 -39.52 -11.80
C ARG A 300 7.93 -39.39 -10.32
N ALA A 301 7.44 -40.46 -9.70
CA ALA A 301 7.09 -40.49 -8.30
C ALA A 301 8.32 -40.29 -7.42
N ASN A 302 9.45 -40.92 -7.74
CA ASN A 302 10.71 -40.75 -6.98
C ASN A 302 11.23 -39.32 -7.06
N ILE A 303 11.24 -38.70 -8.22
CA ILE A 303 11.65 -37.27 -8.36
C ILE A 303 10.80 -36.38 -7.42
N LEU A 304 9.48 -36.57 -7.43
CA LEU A 304 8.58 -35.75 -6.60
C LEU A 304 8.76 -36.03 -5.11
N SER A 305 8.92 -37.30 -4.70
CA SER A 305 9.08 -37.69 -3.30
C SER A 305 10.45 -37.38 -2.74
N ASP A 306 11.50 -37.59 -3.50
CA ASP A 306 12.88 -37.51 -3.00
C ASP A 306 13.39 -36.07 -3.02
N ILE A 307 12.98 -35.26 -4.01
CA ILE A 307 13.36 -33.84 -4.12
C ILE A 307 12.32 -32.95 -3.44
N GLY A 308 11.03 -33.15 -3.71
CA GLY A 308 9.94 -32.35 -3.13
C GLY A 308 9.57 -32.76 -1.72
N GLY A 309 9.88 -33.99 -1.33
CA GLY A 309 9.43 -34.56 -0.08
C GLY A 309 7.90 -34.67 -0.01
N LYS A 310 7.39 -34.96 1.19
CA LYS A 310 5.94 -35.14 1.40
C LYS A 310 5.14 -33.84 1.24
N TRP A 311 5.76 -32.71 1.52
CA TRP A 311 5.05 -31.43 1.66
C TRP A 311 5.11 -30.56 0.40
N HIS A 312 6.17 -30.70 -0.41
CA HIS A 312 6.42 -29.80 -1.56
C HIS A 312 6.40 -30.54 -2.91
N ALA A 313 5.99 -31.82 -2.91
CA ALA A 313 5.85 -32.60 -4.13
C ALA A 313 4.85 -31.98 -5.12
N ASN A 314 3.78 -31.37 -4.61
CA ASN A 314 2.77 -30.69 -5.41
C ASN A 314 3.36 -29.46 -6.12
N THR A 315 4.06 -28.60 -5.39
CA THR A 315 4.75 -27.41 -5.92
C THR A 315 5.81 -27.81 -6.95
N LEU A 316 6.63 -28.84 -6.66
CA LEU A 316 7.60 -29.36 -7.61
C LEU A 316 6.93 -29.92 -8.88
N SER A 317 5.85 -30.68 -8.73
CA SER A 317 5.08 -31.20 -9.86
C SER A 317 4.51 -30.08 -10.74
N ALA A 318 3.99 -29.02 -10.13
CA ALA A 318 3.47 -27.85 -10.82
C ALA A 318 4.55 -27.18 -11.70
N ILE A 319 5.76 -27.05 -11.18
CA ILE A 319 6.90 -26.45 -11.89
C ILE A 319 7.38 -27.38 -13.01
N LEU A 320 7.62 -28.67 -12.69
CA LEU A 320 8.20 -29.60 -13.67
C LEU A 320 7.27 -29.90 -14.84
N SER A 321 5.95 -29.94 -14.60
CA SER A 321 4.96 -30.29 -15.65
C SER A 321 4.76 -29.19 -16.69
N ASP A 322 5.23 -27.94 -16.45
CA ASP A 322 4.96 -26.81 -17.34
C ASP A 322 6.08 -25.75 -17.32
N TRP A 323 7.23 -26.14 -17.85
CA TRP A 323 8.37 -25.23 -17.98
C TRP A 323 8.09 -24.07 -18.95
N SER A 324 7.23 -24.28 -19.92
CA SER A 324 6.85 -23.23 -20.87
C SER A 324 6.15 -22.05 -20.19
N SER A 325 5.36 -22.30 -19.14
CA SER A 325 4.79 -21.24 -18.31
C SER A 325 5.86 -20.47 -17.56
N PHE A 326 6.93 -21.12 -17.06
CA PHE A 326 8.04 -20.42 -16.45
C PHE A 326 8.72 -19.45 -17.44
N GLU A 327 9.05 -19.91 -18.66
CA GLU A 327 9.66 -19.07 -19.70
C GLU A 327 8.71 -17.91 -20.12
N LYS A 328 7.41 -18.15 -20.12
CA LYS A 328 6.41 -17.09 -20.33
C LYS A 328 6.43 -16.04 -19.22
N MET A 329 6.50 -16.46 -17.95
CA MET A 329 6.56 -15.52 -16.81
C MET A 329 7.86 -14.68 -16.85
N GLU A 330 9.01 -15.26 -17.18
CA GLU A 330 10.24 -14.50 -17.38
C GLU A 330 10.11 -13.44 -18.49
N SER A 331 9.44 -13.80 -19.59
CA SER A 331 9.15 -12.84 -20.67
C SER A 331 8.22 -11.73 -20.20
N LEU A 332 7.19 -12.04 -19.41
CA LEU A 332 6.30 -11.02 -18.81
C LEU A 332 7.06 -10.12 -17.84
N TYR A 333 7.89 -10.67 -16.96
CA TYR A 333 8.70 -9.89 -16.04
C TYR A 333 9.52 -8.81 -16.76
N SER A 334 10.14 -9.17 -17.87
CA SER A 334 10.98 -8.24 -18.66
C SER A 334 10.19 -7.11 -19.36
N GLN A 335 8.87 -7.23 -19.45
CA GLN A 335 7.97 -6.26 -20.05
C GLN A 335 7.31 -5.33 -19.02
N GLY A 336 7.62 -5.50 -17.73
CA GLY A 336 6.90 -4.88 -16.63
C GLY A 336 7.15 -3.39 -16.42
N SER A 337 8.11 -2.77 -17.09
CA SER A 337 8.50 -1.38 -16.83
C SER A 337 7.31 -0.41 -16.74
N GLY A 338 7.16 0.27 -15.60
CA GLY A 338 6.07 1.22 -15.30
C GLY A 338 4.73 0.57 -14.94
N SER A 339 4.67 -0.76 -14.79
CA SER A 339 3.42 -1.48 -14.48
C SER A 339 2.86 -1.11 -13.12
N ALA A 340 3.72 -1.05 -12.09
CA ALA A 340 3.31 -0.72 -10.74
C ALA A 340 2.77 0.71 -10.63
N LEU A 341 3.41 1.67 -11.28
CA LEU A 341 2.95 3.05 -11.32
C LEU A 341 1.56 3.16 -11.99
N GLN A 342 1.36 2.51 -13.13
CA GLN A 342 0.07 2.53 -13.84
C GLN A 342 -1.05 1.92 -12.99
N GLU A 343 -0.77 0.85 -12.24
CA GLU A 343 -1.74 0.23 -11.35
C GLU A 343 -2.03 1.09 -10.12
N ALA A 344 -1.00 1.66 -9.51
CA ALA A 344 -1.13 2.57 -8.38
C ALA A 344 -1.93 3.83 -8.75
N GLU A 345 -1.72 4.41 -9.94
CA GLU A 345 -2.52 5.54 -10.43
C GLU A 345 -4.01 5.19 -10.57
N LYS A 346 -4.35 3.98 -11.02
CA LYS A 346 -5.74 3.51 -11.05
C LYS A 346 -6.32 3.40 -9.65
N SER A 347 -5.58 2.80 -8.71
CA SER A 347 -5.97 2.65 -7.31
C SER A 347 -6.12 4.02 -6.63
N ALA A 348 -5.17 4.94 -6.82
CA ALA A 348 -5.21 6.28 -6.26
C ALA A 348 -6.37 7.14 -6.79
N ASN A 349 -6.88 6.84 -7.97
CA ASN A 349 -7.98 7.55 -8.61
C ASN A 349 -9.33 6.85 -8.44
N ASN A 350 -9.40 5.72 -7.77
CA ASN A 350 -10.67 5.10 -7.38
C ASN A 350 -11.32 5.86 -6.20
N LEU A 351 -12.51 5.47 -5.80
CA LEU A 351 -13.23 6.13 -4.70
C LEU A 351 -12.45 6.11 -3.39
N SER A 352 -11.84 4.98 -3.04
CA SER A 352 -11.06 4.83 -1.79
C SER A 352 -9.84 5.74 -1.79
N GLY A 353 -9.03 5.73 -2.87
CA GLY A 353 -7.88 6.61 -3.01
C GLY A 353 -8.26 8.09 -3.00
N SER A 354 -9.39 8.46 -3.61
CA SER A 354 -9.91 9.83 -3.58
C SER A 354 -10.32 10.27 -2.18
N LEU A 355 -10.88 9.36 -1.38
CA LEU A 355 -11.22 9.62 0.02
C LEU A 355 -9.98 9.76 0.91
N GLU A 356 -8.94 8.96 0.68
CA GLU A 356 -7.68 9.10 1.41
C GLU A 356 -6.98 10.42 1.08
N LYS A 357 -6.92 10.81 -0.20
CA LYS A 357 -6.41 12.14 -0.60
C LYS A 357 -7.14 13.27 0.12
N LEU A 358 -8.48 13.20 0.16
CA LEU A 358 -9.30 14.17 0.88
C LEU A 358 -9.03 14.14 2.40
N SER A 359 -8.81 12.97 2.98
CA SER A 359 -8.46 12.82 4.40
C SER A 359 -7.11 13.47 4.71
N ASN A 360 -6.09 13.18 3.90
CA ASN A 360 -4.76 13.76 4.03
C ASN A 360 -4.79 15.30 3.91
N ASP A 361 -5.50 15.84 2.90
CA ASP A 361 -5.64 17.29 2.71
C ASP A 361 -6.32 17.95 3.91
N TRP A 362 -7.36 17.30 4.44
CA TRP A 362 -8.08 17.77 5.62
C TRP A 362 -7.20 17.75 6.87
N THR A 363 -6.47 16.67 7.10
CA THR A 363 -5.58 16.52 8.25
C THR A 363 -4.41 17.49 8.16
N SER A 364 -3.81 17.68 6.99
CA SER A 364 -2.78 18.69 6.72
C SER A 364 -3.31 20.12 6.96
N PHE A 365 -4.54 20.42 6.56
CA PHE A 365 -5.20 21.68 6.86
C PHE A 365 -5.35 21.90 8.36
N VAL A 366 -5.82 20.90 9.11
CA VAL A 366 -5.93 20.95 10.58
C VAL A 366 -4.57 21.13 11.24
N GLN A 367 -3.52 20.43 10.75
CA GLN A 367 -2.14 20.59 11.23
C GLN A 367 -1.64 22.03 11.07
N ASN A 368 -1.92 22.65 9.93
CA ASN A 368 -1.51 24.04 9.68
C ASN A 368 -2.23 25.04 10.61
N ILE A 369 -3.48 24.75 10.99
CA ILE A 369 -4.20 25.55 12.01
C ILE A 369 -3.55 25.39 13.38
N VAL A 370 -3.22 24.16 13.77
CA VAL A 370 -2.60 23.84 15.06
C VAL A 370 -1.19 24.43 15.18
N ASN A 371 -0.42 24.40 14.10
CA ASN A 371 0.97 24.90 14.07
C ASN A 371 1.11 26.43 13.89
N SER A 372 0.02 27.15 13.63
CA SER A 372 0.05 28.61 13.56
C SER A 372 0.20 29.24 14.95
N ASP A 373 0.91 30.38 15.07
CA ASP A 373 1.10 31.10 16.35
C ASP A 373 -0.20 31.52 17.07
N GLY A 374 -1.34 31.20 16.46
CA GLY A 374 -2.68 31.27 17.05
C GLY A 374 -3.08 30.08 17.93
N LEU A 375 -2.14 29.21 18.29
CA LEU A 375 -2.38 27.90 18.94
C LEU A 375 -3.29 27.94 20.16
N LYS A 376 -3.17 28.98 21.01
CA LYS A 376 -4.05 29.13 22.17
C LYS A 376 -5.50 29.43 21.76
N THR A 377 -5.69 30.15 20.67
CA THR A 377 -7.02 30.45 20.11
C THR A 377 -7.56 29.24 19.32
N GLY A 378 -6.71 28.52 18.60
CA GLY A 378 -7.06 27.33 17.84
C GLY A 378 -7.47 26.15 18.73
N VAL A 379 -6.71 25.87 19.79
CA VAL A 379 -7.05 24.80 20.75
C VAL A 379 -8.34 25.13 21.50
N ASN A 380 -8.56 26.38 21.88
CA ASN A 380 -9.82 26.80 22.52
C ASN A 380 -11.00 26.77 21.55
N LEU A 381 -10.79 27.07 20.28
CA LEU A 381 -11.78 26.91 19.22
C LEU A 381 -12.09 25.44 18.95
N LEU A 382 -11.07 24.58 18.89
CA LEU A 382 -11.22 23.13 18.72
C LEU A 382 -11.93 22.49 19.92
N ASP A 383 -11.56 22.87 21.15
CA ASP A 383 -12.23 22.41 22.37
C ASP A 383 -13.69 22.92 22.43
N GLY A 384 -13.93 24.16 21.99
CA GLY A 384 -15.26 24.73 21.83
C GLY A 384 -16.10 24.02 20.75
N LEU A 385 -15.48 23.69 19.61
CA LEU A 385 -16.10 22.92 18.54
C LEU A 385 -16.40 21.49 18.96
N LEU A 386 -15.46 20.81 19.62
CA LEU A 386 -15.64 19.46 20.16
C LEU A 386 -16.73 19.41 21.23
N LYS A 387 -16.74 20.39 22.13
CA LYS A 387 -17.82 20.52 23.14
C LYS A 387 -19.16 20.90 22.51
N GLY A 388 -19.14 21.74 21.48
CA GLY A 388 -20.32 22.08 20.68
C GLY A 388 -20.88 20.85 19.96
N VAL A 389 -20.00 20.07 19.34
CA VAL A 389 -20.38 18.83 18.62
C VAL A 389 -20.86 17.73 19.57
N THR A 390 -20.23 17.53 20.75
CA THR A 390 -20.69 16.57 21.76
C THR A 390 -22.04 16.99 22.35
N SER A 391 -22.23 18.25 22.68
CA SER A 391 -23.52 18.75 23.16
C SER A 391 -24.61 18.70 22.07
N LEU A 392 -24.23 18.79 20.80
CA LEU A 392 -25.11 18.59 19.64
C LEU A 392 -25.48 17.15 19.42
N SER A 393 -24.52 16.23 19.55
CA SER A 393 -24.79 14.78 19.51
C SER A 393 -25.82 14.38 20.56
N ASP A 394 -25.72 14.93 21.75
CA ASP A 394 -26.67 14.69 22.86
C ASP A 394 -28.03 15.38 22.63
N GLY A 395 -28.04 16.56 22.03
CA GLY A 395 -29.27 17.27 21.62
C GLY A 395 -29.96 16.67 20.39
N LEU A 396 -29.18 16.12 19.45
CA LEU A 396 -29.68 15.51 18.21
C LEU A 396 -30.40 14.19 18.43
N ASN A 397 -30.03 13.44 19.47
CA ASN A 397 -30.79 12.26 19.90
C ASN A 397 -32.17 12.62 20.40
N SER A 398 -32.41 13.90 20.72
CA SER A 398 -33.73 14.38 21.21
C SER A 398 -34.57 15.13 20.17
N LEU A 399 -33.99 15.60 19.06
CA LEU A 399 -34.68 16.55 18.13
C LEU A 399 -34.85 16.07 16.68
N GLY A 400 -34.37 14.87 16.33
CA GLY A 400 -34.42 14.40 14.93
C GLY A 400 -33.54 15.23 13.98
N SER A 401 -33.44 14.81 12.72
CA SER A 401 -32.48 15.31 11.70
C SER A 401 -32.54 16.83 11.37
N PHE A 402 -33.47 17.57 11.93
CA PHE A 402 -33.66 19.01 11.67
C PHE A 402 -32.70 19.94 12.40
N GLY A 403 -32.15 19.52 13.54
CA GLY A 403 -31.23 20.34 14.35
C GLY A 403 -29.82 20.49 13.78
N THR A 404 -29.36 19.51 13.01
CA THR A 404 -27.95 19.36 12.60
C THR A 404 -27.47 20.46 11.65
N ILE A 405 -28.30 20.90 10.72
CA ILE A 405 -27.90 21.84 9.68
C ILE A 405 -27.86 23.27 10.17
N GLY A 406 -28.86 23.67 10.98
CA GLY A 406 -28.91 25.00 11.57
C GLY A 406 -27.72 25.28 12.47
N THR A 407 -27.22 24.27 13.17
CA THR A 407 -26.13 24.40 14.13
C THR A 407 -24.75 24.39 13.47
N LEU A 408 -24.58 23.65 12.37
CA LEU A 408 -23.34 23.71 11.57
C LEU A 408 -23.17 25.06 10.88
N VAL A 409 -24.25 25.63 10.35
CA VAL A 409 -24.25 27.00 9.77
C VAL A 409 -23.93 28.02 10.89
N GLY A 410 -24.49 27.85 12.09
CA GLY A 410 -24.20 28.70 13.24
C GLY A 410 -22.75 28.59 13.72
N LEU A 411 -22.16 27.40 13.69
CA LEU A 411 -20.75 27.15 14.04
C LEU A 411 -19.80 27.79 13.01
N VAL A 412 -20.08 27.61 11.73
CA VAL A 412 -19.30 28.23 10.66
C VAL A 412 -19.38 29.76 10.75
N GLN A 413 -20.56 30.33 11.04
CA GLN A 413 -20.74 31.77 11.22
C GLN A 413 -20.05 32.30 12.47
N SER A 414 -20.03 31.55 13.60
CA SER A 414 -19.32 31.96 14.82
C SER A 414 -17.80 31.93 14.63
N ILE A 415 -17.27 31.00 13.83
CA ILE A 415 -15.83 30.92 13.50
C ILE A 415 -15.43 32.05 12.54
N THR A 416 -16.31 32.45 11.62
CA THR A 416 -16.03 33.50 10.62
C THR A 416 -16.28 34.92 11.12
N GLY A 417 -16.72 35.11 12.35
CA GLY A 417 -16.96 36.44 12.95
C GLY A 417 -18.19 37.17 12.37
N HIS A 418 -19.08 36.48 11.65
CA HIS A 418 -20.30 37.06 11.05
C HIS A 418 -21.56 36.73 11.87
N GLY A 419 -21.42 36.43 13.16
CA GLY A 419 -22.45 35.83 14.00
C GLY A 419 -23.32 36.75 14.84
N GLU A 420 -23.28 38.09 14.69
CA GLU A 420 -24.01 38.96 15.66
C GLU A 420 -25.51 39.17 15.41
N ASN A 421 -26.12 38.62 14.36
CA ASN A 421 -27.52 38.98 14.06
C ASN A 421 -28.51 37.89 13.65
N VAL A 422 -28.32 36.60 13.94
CA VAL A 422 -29.25 35.57 13.40
C VAL A 422 -29.92 34.65 14.42
N LEU A 423 -29.83 34.86 15.71
CA LEU A 423 -30.59 34.06 16.66
C LEU A 423 -31.37 34.91 17.68
N ARG A 424 -32.49 35.51 17.25
CA ARG A 424 -33.61 35.72 18.13
C ARG A 424 -34.77 34.85 17.64
N PRO A 425 -35.25 33.86 18.39
CA PRO A 425 -36.52 33.23 18.11
C PRO A 425 -37.61 34.22 18.42
N SER A 426 -38.37 34.63 17.43
CA SER A 426 -39.70 35.21 17.65
C SER A 426 -40.71 34.06 17.79
N PHE A 427 -41.47 34.15 18.86
CA PHE A 427 -42.58 33.29 19.24
C PHE A 427 -43.56 33.00 18.11
#